data_f582858ce34866e0f6299def59205493
#
_entry.id   f582858ce34866e0f6299def59205493
#
_cell.length_a   1.000
_cell.length_b   1.000
_cell.length_c   1.000
_cell.angle_alpha   90.00
_cell.angle_beta   90.00
_cell.angle_gamma   90.00
#
_symmetry.space_group_name_H-M   'P 1'
#
loop_
_entity.id
_entity.type
_entity.pdbx_description
1 polymer ?
#
loop_
_entity_poly.entity_id
_entity_poly.type
_entity_poly.pdbx_seq_one_letter_code
_entity_poly.pdbx_strand_id
1 'polypeptide(L)'
;LYLTDVNEAGLTAVAKEVGAEHLAVDVGSEEAVTALIASAEASLGSIDLLCNNAGISVPGGPEVETEDWQKIWQINVMAHVWATRAALPAMLARGDGYLLHTTSAAGLLTQIGSAPYAVTKHAAVAYAEWLAITYGDRGIKVSALCPQAVRTAMTAEGPGVAGVDGMIEPEAAVEAVVATLREERFLVLPHPEVAEYIKRKTSDYDRGLTGMRRLQQQYSDAG
;
A
#
# COMPACT_ATOMS: atom_id res chain seq x y z
N LEU A 1 -11.52 -2.68 -16.72
CA LEU A 1 -10.44 -2.98 -15.78
C LEU A 1 -9.18 -3.37 -16.52
N TYR A 2 -8.03 -3.00 -15.95
CA TYR A 2 -6.71 -3.42 -16.39
C TYR A 2 -5.93 -3.92 -15.17
N LEU A 3 -5.45 -5.16 -15.19
CA LEU A 3 -4.79 -5.81 -14.06
C LEU A 3 -3.32 -6.04 -14.33
N THR A 4 -2.50 -6.02 -13.28
CA THR A 4 -1.10 -6.39 -13.37
C THR A 4 -0.65 -7.15 -12.12
N ASP A 5 0.24 -8.10 -12.32
CA ASP A 5 0.96 -8.84 -11.28
C ASP A 5 2.23 -9.43 -11.90
N VAL A 6 3.20 -9.78 -11.08
CA VAL A 6 4.40 -10.53 -11.54
C VAL A 6 4.08 -12.01 -11.76
N ASN A 7 3.07 -12.54 -11.08
CA ASN A 7 2.58 -13.92 -11.26
C ASN A 7 1.59 -14.00 -12.43
N GLU A 8 2.11 -14.21 -13.63
CA GLU A 8 1.33 -14.27 -14.87
C GLU A 8 0.18 -15.29 -14.84
N ALA A 9 0.40 -16.46 -14.25
CA ALA A 9 -0.62 -17.53 -14.21
C ALA A 9 -1.81 -17.12 -13.32
N GLY A 10 -1.54 -16.60 -12.13
CA GLY A 10 -2.57 -16.08 -11.23
C GLY A 10 -3.30 -14.87 -11.82
N LEU A 11 -2.56 -13.95 -12.41
CA LEU A 11 -3.09 -12.78 -13.08
C LEU A 11 -4.07 -13.14 -14.20
N THR A 12 -3.68 -14.06 -15.08
CA THR A 12 -4.52 -14.50 -16.20
C THR A 12 -5.82 -15.16 -15.70
N ALA A 13 -5.74 -15.96 -14.64
CA ALA A 13 -6.92 -16.59 -14.06
C ALA A 13 -7.93 -15.55 -13.54
N VAL A 14 -7.46 -14.58 -12.74
CA VAL A 14 -8.30 -13.51 -12.19
C VAL A 14 -8.84 -12.60 -13.31
N ALA A 15 -8.00 -12.21 -14.25
CA ALA A 15 -8.42 -11.37 -15.37
C ALA A 15 -9.55 -12.00 -16.18
N LYS A 16 -9.46 -13.31 -16.43
CA LYS A 16 -10.54 -14.06 -17.10
C LYS A 16 -11.83 -14.09 -16.30
N GLU A 17 -11.74 -14.27 -14.98
CA GLU A 17 -12.90 -14.33 -14.08
C GLU A 17 -13.66 -12.99 -14.07
N VAL A 18 -12.94 -11.87 -14.01
CA VAL A 18 -13.56 -10.54 -13.90
C VAL A 18 -13.72 -9.83 -15.26
N GLY A 19 -13.32 -10.45 -16.37
CA GLY A 19 -13.41 -9.87 -17.70
C GLY A 19 -12.50 -8.64 -17.89
N ALA A 20 -11.29 -8.68 -17.31
CA ALA A 20 -10.32 -7.59 -17.38
C ALA A 20 -9.23 -7.85 -18.42
N GLU A 21 -8.66 -6.78 -18.97
CA GLU A 21 -7.37 -6.83 -19.65
C GLU A 21 -6.24 -6.91 -18.63
N HIS A 22 -5.09 -7.41 -19.04
CA HIS A 22 -3.97 -7.60 -18.11
C HIS A 22 -2.61 -7.60 -18.83
N LEU A 23 -1.58 -7.29 -18.03
CA LEU A 23 -0.18 -7.39 -18.45
C LEU A 23 0.67 -7.84 -17.25
N ALA A 24 1.44 -8.91 -17.43
CA ALA A 24 2.38 -9.36 -16.41
C ALA A 24 3.60 -8.42 -16.37
N VAL A 25 3.85 -7.79 -15.21
CA VAL A 25 4.89 -6.77 -15.04
C VAL A 25 5.55 -6.90 -13.67
N ASP A 26 6.88 -6.83 -13.64
CA ASP A 26 7.63 -6.55 -12.42
C ASP A 26 7.64 -5.03 -12.18
N VAL A 27 6.90 -4.58 -11.18
CA VAL A 27 6.81 -3.17 -10.81
C VAL A 27 8.09 -2.59 -10.17
N GLY A 28 9.09 -3.43 -9.93
CA GLY A 28 10.44 -3.00 -9.52
C GLY A 28 11.23 -2.29 -10.62
N SER A 29 10.70 -2.16 -11.84
CA SER A 29 11.31 -1.48 -12.99
C SER A 29 10.50 -0.26 -13.42
N GLU A 30 11.15 0.92 -13.46
CA GLU A 30 10.51 2.16 -13.93
C GLU A 30 10.04 2.06 -15.39
N GLU A 31 10.86 1.46 -16.25
CA GLU A 31 10.55 1.28 -17.65
C GLU A 31 9.30 0.39 -17.82
N ALA A 32 9.24 -0.72 -17.09
CA ALA A 32 8.12 -1.65 -17.14
C ALA A 32 6.82 -1.01 -16.60
N VAL A 33 6.88 -0.25 -15.51
CA VAL A 33 5.72 0.48 -14.97
C VAL A 33 5.25 1.57 -15.94
N THR A 34 6.16 2.29 -16.57
CA THR A 34 5.79 3.33 -17.56
C THR A 34 5.08 2.70 -18.77
N ALA A 35 5.60 1.59 -19.28
CA ALA A 35 4.97 0.85 -20.38
C ALA A 35 3.60 0.28 -19.99
N LEU A 36 3.46 -0.23 -18.75
CA LEU A 36 2.19 -0.70 -18.19
C LEU A 36 1.11 0.39 -18.21
N ILE A 37 1.43 1.58 -17.68
CA ILE A 37 0.47 2.69 -17.64
C ILE A 37 0.07 3.12 -19.05
N ALA A 38 1.03 3.24 -19.97
CA ALA A 38 0.74 3.56 -21.36
C ALA A 38 -0.15 2.50 -22.04
N SER A 39 0.08 1.21 -21.77
CA SER A 39 -0.77 0.12 -22.28
C SER A 39 -2.18 0.19 -21.70
N ALA A 40 -2.33 0.45 -20.40
CA ALA A 40 -3.63 0.58 -19.76
C ALA A 40 -4.41 1.78 -20.31
N GLU A 41 -3.77 2.94 -20.52
CA GLU A 41 -4.40 4.11 -21.14
C GLU A 41 -4.82 3.86 -22.58
N ALA A 42 -3.99 3.17 -23.36
CA ALA A 42 -4.33 2.81 -24.74
C ALA A 42 -5.54 1.87 -24.80
N SER A 43 -5.68 0.96 -23.86
CA SER A 43 -6.79 0.01 -23.77
C SER A 43 -8.07 0.64 -23.25
N LEU A 44 -7.98 1.40 -22.15
CA LEU A 44 -9.15 1.95 -21.44
C LEU A 44 -9.59 3.34 -21.95
N GLY A 45 -8.73 4.02 -22.69
CA GLY A 45 -8.90 5.43 -23.07
C GLY A 45 -8.54 6.41 -21.96
N SER A 46 -8.78 6.09 -20.71
CA SER A 46 -8.36 6.86 -19.53
C SER A 46 -8.24 5.96 -18.30
N ILE A 47 -7.40 6.37 -17.36
CA ILE A 47 -7.33 5.78 -16.03
C ILE A 47 -8.01 6.74 -15.05
N ASP A 48 -9.18 6.35 -14.53
CA ASP A 48 -9.93 7.16 -13.56
C ASP A 48 -9.50 6.83 -12.12
N LEU A 49 -9.18 5.56 -11.85
CA LEU A 49 -8.66 5.07 -10.58
C LEU A 49 -7.39 4.26 -10.82
N LEU A 50 -6.27 4.72 -10.26
CA LEU A 50 -5.01 3.97 -10.20
C LEU A 50 -4.81 3.38 -8.81
N CYS A 51 -4.80 2.05 -8.72
CA CYS A 51 -4.51 1.30 -7.49
C CYS A 51 -3.05 0.86 -7.45
N ASN A 52 -2.21 1.56 -6.72
CA ASN A 52 -0.84 1.17 -6.40
C ASN A 52 -0.87 0.14 -5.26
N ASN A 53 -1.01 -1.14 -5.59
CA ASN A 53 -1.26 -2.21 -4.63
C ASN A 53 -0.08 -3.16 -4.41
N ALA A 54 0.76 -3.36 -5.41
CA ALA A 54 1.90 -4.27 -5.32
C ALA A 54 2.82 -3.92 -4.14
N GLY A 55 3.27 -4.93 -3.42
CA GLY A 55 4.13 -4.74 -2.28
C GLY A 55 4.69 -6.05 -1.75
N ILE A 56 5.85 -5.97 -1.09
CA ILE A 56 6.52 -7.10 -0.46
C ILE A 56 6.88 -6.76 0.99
N SER A 57 7.19 -7.80 1.76
CA SER A 57 7.76 -7.67 3.11
C SER A 57 9.14 -8.33 3.13
N VAL A 58 10.06 -7.73 3.87
CA VAL A 58 11.39 -8.25 4.15
C VAL A 58 11.59 -8.21 5.66
N PRO A 59 11.69 -9.36 6.34
CA PRO A 59 11.92 -9.40 7.79
C PRO A 59 13.36 -8.97 8.14
N GLY A 60 13.56 -8.53 9.38
CA GLY A 60 14.86 -8.17 9.90
C GLY A 60 15.04 -6.68 10.19
N GLY A 61 16.23 -6.33 10.65
CA GLY A 61 16.63 -5.01 11.10
C GLY A 61 17.73 -4.38 10.23
N PRO A 62 18.72 -3.71 10.88
CA PRO A 62 19.84 -3.10 10.17
C PRO A 62 20.76 -4.09 9.45
N GLU A 63 20.72 -5.35 9.83
CA GLU A 63 21.50 -6.46 9.29
C GLU A 63 20.99 -7.00 7.94
N VAL A 64 19.80 -6.59 7.50
CA VAL A 64 19.24 -6.98 6.20
C VAL A 64 20.15 -6.48 5.09
N GLU A 65 20.40 -7.34 4.10
CA GLU A 65 21.30 -7.05 2.98
C GLU A 65 20.82 -5.82 2.16
N THR A 66 21.77 -5.07 1.63
CA THR A 66 21.47 -3.84 0.87
C THR A 66 20.58 -4.10 -0.33
N GLU A 67 20.75 -5.23 -0.99
CA GLU A 67 19.97 -5.65 -2.16
C GLU A 67 18.49 -5.83 -1.80
N ASP A 68 18.20 -6.41 -0.63
CA ASP A 68 16.83 -6.58 -0.15
C ASP A 68 16.19 -5.24 0.27
N TRP A 69 16.99 -4.34 0.90
CA TRP A 69 16.55 -2.96 1.15
C TRP A 69 16.22 -2.22 -0.14
N GLN A 70 17.03 -2.35 -1.18
CA GLN A 70 16.80 -1.73 -2.47
C GLN A 70 15.57 -2.31 -3.16
N LYS A 71 15.42 -3.63 -3.14
CA LYS A 71 14.28 -4.33 -3.73
C LYS A 71 12.96 -3.90 -3.12
N ILE A 72 12.85 -3.94 -1.77
CA ILE A 72 11.61 -3.51 -1.10
C ILE A 72 11.34 -2.02 -1.32
N TRP A 73 12.36 -1.18 -1.40
CA TRP A 73 12.22 0.24 -1.71
C TRP A 73 11.66 0.46 -3.12
N GLN A 74 12.20 -0.23 -4.11
CA GLN A 74 11.72 -0.14 -5.49
C GLN A 74 10.25 -0.55 -5.60
N ILE A 75 9.86 -1.65 -4.97
CA ILE A 75 8.49 -2.17 -5.08
C ILE A 75 7.51 -1.36 -4.21
N ASN A 76 7.82 -1.12 -2.93
CA ASN A 76 6.87 -0.52 -2.00
C ASN A 76 6.79 1.01 -2.09
N VAL A 77 7.79 1.66 -2.71
CA VAL A 77 7.87 3.13 -2.80
C VAL A 77 7.96 3.59 -4.24
N MET A 78 9.03 3.19 -4.96
CA MET A 78 9.29 3.74 -6.29
C MET A 78 8.26 3.32 -7.32
N ALA A 79 7.70 2.12 -7.24
CA ALA A 79 6.60 1.69 -8.10
C ALA A 79 5.38 2.64 -7.99
N HIS A 80 5.03 3.08 -6.78
CA HIS A 80 3.99 4.08 -6.57
C HIS A 80 4.34 5.43 -7.21
N VAL A 81 5.61 5.85 -7.12
CA VAL A 81 6.11 7.08 -7.73
C VAL A 81 6.06 6.99 -9.25
N TRP A 82 6.56 5.91 -9.83
CA TRP A 82 6.63 5.74 -11.29
C TRP A 82 5.23 5.64 -11.91
N ALA A 83 4.33 4.84 -11.34
CA ALA A 83 2.96 4.71 -11.84
C ALA A 83 2.19 6.03 -11.74
N THR A 84 2.31 6.73 -10.61
CA THR A 84 1.70 8.06 -10.46
C THR A 84 2.30 9.06 -11.44
N ARG A 85 3.62 9.10 -11.61
CA ARG A 85 4.32 9.98 -12.56
C ARG A 85 3.80 9.79 -13.99
N ALA A 86 3.54 8.54 -14.38
CA ALA A 86 3.05 8.22 -15.72
C ALA A 86 1.57 8.60 -15.91
N ALA A 87 0.68 8.32 -14.95
CA ALA A 87 -0.77 8.54 -15.08
C ALA A 87 -1.21 9.98 -14.75
N LEU A 88 -0.53 10.66 -13.83
CA LEU A 88 -0.93 11.97 -13.29
C LEU A 88 -1.09 13.07 -14.36
N PRO A 89 -0.25 13.20 -15.40
CA PRO A 89 -0.43 14.22 -16.42
C PRO A 89 -1.79 14.18 -17.11
N ALA A 90 -2.29 13.00 -17.46
CA ALA A 90 -3.59 12.82 -18.09
C ALA A 90 -4.75 13.12 -17.11
N MET A 91 -4.62 12.70 -15.84
CA MET A 91 -5.58 13.03 -14.79
C MET A 91 -5.67 14.55 -14.56
N LEU A 92 -4.53 15.24 -14.46
CA LEU A 92 -4.47 16.70 -14.30
C LEU A 92 -5.04 17.46 -15.50
N ALA A 93 -4.83 16.97 -16.71
CA ALA A 93 -5.38 17.58 -17.92
C ALA A 93 -6.92 17.50 -17.95
N ARG A 94 -7.51 16.46 -17.36
CA ARG A 94 -8.96 16.32 -17.20
C ARG A 94 -9.51 17.07 -15.98
N GLY A 95 -8.66 17.38 -15.01
CA GLY A 95 -9.07 17.90 -13.70
C GLY A 95 -9.81 16.86 -12.85
N ASP A 96 -9.60 15.56 -13.13
CA ASP A 96 -10.21 14.45 -12.40
C ASP A 96 -9.34 13.20 -12.44
N GLY A 97 -9.19 12.54 -11.28
CA GLY A 97 -8.47 11.29 -11.13
C GLY A 97 -8.42 10.86 -9.67
N TYR A 98 -8.25 9.56 -9.46
CA TYR A 98 -8.15 8.98 -8.14
C TYR A 98 -6.90 8.10 -8.01
N LEU A 99 -6.12 8.33 -6.96
CA LEU A 99 -4.93 7.55 -6.62
C LEU A 99 -5.19 6.80 -5.31
N LEU A 100 -5.19 5.48 -5.34
CA LEU A 100 -5.28 4.62 -4.16
C LEU A 100 -3.92 3.96 -3.93
N HIS A 101 -3.32 4.22 -2.77
CA HIS A 101 -2.04 3.62 -2.38
C HIS A 101 -2.26 2.58 -1.28
N THR A 102 -1.93 1.32 -1.55
CA THR A 102 -1.90 0.27 -0.52
C THR A 102 -0.63 0.41 0.31
N THR A 103 -0.79 1.05 1.44
CA THR A 103 0.26 1.27 2.43
C THR A 103 0.20 0.18 3.52
N SER A 104 0.07 0.54 4.77
CA SER A 104 -0.14 -0.37 5.90
C SER A 104 -0.34 0.45 7.18
N ALA A 105 -0.94 -0.11 8.21
CA ALA A 105 -0.85 0.40 9.57
C ALA A 105 0.61 0.57 10.02
N ALA A 106 1.52 -0.25 9.49
CA ALA A 106 2.97 -0.10 9.68
C ALA A 106 3.52 1.26 9.23
N GLY A 107 2.91 1.88 8.22
CA GLY A 107 3.28 3.21 7.74
C GLY A 107 2.84 4.35 8.66
N LEU A 108 1.93 4.10 9.58
CA LEU A 108 1.42 5.06 10.55
C LEU A 108 2.00 4.81 11.96
N LEU A 109 2.19 3.53 12.31
CA LEU A 109 2.56 3.10 13.66
C LEU A 109 4.00 2.62 13.78
N THR A 110 4.47 1.85 12.88
CA THR A 110 5.70 1.09 12.68
C THR A 110 5.43 -0.42 12.61
N GLN A 111 6.46 -1.22 12.28
CA GLN A 111 6.39 -2.68 12.21
C GLN A 111 7.48 -3.30 13.07
N ILE A 112 7.11 -4.14 14.04
CA ILE A 112 8.04 -4.96 14.79
C ILE A 112 8.52 -6.10 13.89
N GLY A 113 9.83 -6.43 13.95
CA GLY A 113 10.44 -7.52 13.20
C GLY A 113 10.74 -7.24 11.71
N SER A 114 10.43 -6.04 11.22
CA SER A 114 10.77 -5.66 9.84
C SER A 114 11.02 -4.16 9.72
N ALA A 115 12.28 -3.75 9.82
CA ALA A 115 12.68 -2.36 9.61
C ALA A 115 12.50 -1.92 8.15
N PRO A 116 12.87 -2.72 7.11
CA PRO A 116 12.66 -2.33 5.72
C PRO A 116 11.19 -2.08 5.39
N TYR A 117 10.29 -2.92 5.88
CA TYR A 117 8.86 -2.76 5.67
C TYR A 117 8.32 -1.51 6.37
N ALA A 118 8.68 -1.30 7.65
CA ALA A 118 8.26 -0.12 8.39
C ALA A 118 8.68 1.18 7.69
N VAL A 119 9.94 1.27 7.26
CA VAL A 119 10.49 2.46 6.57
C VAL A 119 9.77 2.69 5.24
N THR A 120 9.62 1.67 4.41
CA THR A 120 9.00 1.81 3.09
C THR A 120 7.51 2.15 3.19
N LYS A 121 6.78 1.60 4.15
CA LYS A 121 5.35 1.92 4.35
C LYS A 121 5.14 3.33 4.92
N HIS A 122 6.05 3.85 5.78
CA HIS A 122 6.04 5.26 6.17
C HIS A 122 6.31 6.17 4.96
N ALA A 123 7.30 5.83 4.12
CA ALA A 123 7.59 6.59 2.91
C ALA A 123 6.40 6.62 1.94
N ALA A 124 5.70 5.50 1.76
CA ALA A 124 4.51 5.42 0.91
C ALA A 124 3.33 6.26 1.45
N VAL A 125 3.12 6.29 2.78
CA VAL A 125 2.12 7.19 3.40
C VAL A 125 2.51 8.64 3.16
N ALA A 126 3.75 9.04 3.45
CA ALA A 126 4.21 10.41 3.25
C ALA A 126 4.09 10.86 1.78
N TYR A 127 4.34 9.96 0.83
CA TYR A 127 4.17 10.24 -0.59
C TYR A 127 2.69 10.46 -0.94
N ALA A 128 1.79 9.62 -0.45
CA ALA A 128 0.35 9.78 -0.64
C ALA A 128 -0.18 11.09 -0.04
N GLU A 129 0.27 11.46 1.18
CA GLU A 129 -0.05 12.75 1.81
C GLU A 129 0.42 13.93 0.97
N TRP A 130 1.66 13.86 0.47
CA TRP A 130 2.21 14.91 -0.39
C TRP A 130 1.39 15.10 -1.66
N LEU A 131 0.95 14.00 -2.30
CA LEU A 131 0.09 14.05 -3.48
C LEU A 131 -1.27 14.68 -3.18
N ALA A 132 -1.91 14.29 -2.07
CA ALA A 132 -3.20 14.83 -1.65
C ALA A 132 -3.12 16.35 -1.39
N ILE A 133 -2.06 16.80 -0.71
CA ILE A 133 -1.83 18.23 -0.43
C ILE A 133 -1.55 19.00 -1.73
N THR A 134 -0.74 18.43 -2.62
CA THR A 134 -0.24 19.16 -3.80
C THR A 134 -1.28 19.25 -4.92
N TYR A 135 -2.09 18.21 -5.10
CA TYR A 135 -2.97 18.08 -6.27
C TYR A 135 -4.47 18.02 -5.93
N GLY A 136 -4.84 18.06 -4.65
CA GLY A 136 -6.25 18.00 -4.22
C GLY A 136 -7.10 19.10 -4.86
N ASP A 137 -6.65 20.35 -4.80
CA ASP A 137 -7.35 21.49 -5.42
C ASP A 137 -7.34 21.47 -6.95
N ARG A 138 -6.64 20.51 -7.55
CA ARG A 138 -6.56 20.29 -8.99
C ARG A 138 -7.40 19.10 -9.47
N GLY A 139 -8.32 18.60 -8.61
CA GLY A 139 -9.25 17.52 -8.91
C GLY A 139 -8.67 16.11 -8.73
N ILE A 140 -7.49 15.97 -8.11
CA ILE A 140 -6.90 14.65 -7.85
C ILE A 140 -7.21 14.20 -6.44
N LYS A 141 -7.97 13.13 -6.33
CA LYS A 141 -8.32 12.48 -5.06
C LYS A 141 -7.25 11.44 -4.72
N VAL A 142 -6.92 11.33 -3.46
CA VAL A 142 -5.89 10.37 -2.99
C VAL A 142 -6.36 9.69 -1.72
N SER A 143 -6.25 8.37 -1.69
CA SER A 143 -6.47 7.56 -0.49
C SER A 143 -5.30 6.63 -0.19
N ALA A 144 -5.02 6.45 1.08
CA ALA A 144 -4.02 5.52 1.60
C ALA A 144 -4.71 4.39 2.37
N LEU A 145 -4.66 3.18 1.83
CA LEU A 145 -5.16 1.97 2.48
C LEU A 145 -4.12 1.49 3.50
N CYS A 146 -4.47 1.53 4.78
CA CYS A 146 -3.60 1.26 5.91
C CYS A 146 -4.11 0.07 6.76
N PRO A 147 -4.13 -1.16 6.24
CA PRO A 147 -4.59 -2.32 6.98
C PRO A 147 -3.55 -2.79 8.00
N GLN A 148 -4.01 -3.50 9.02
CA GLN A 148 -3.24 -4.47 9.77
C GLN A 148 -3.24 -5.82 9.04
N ALA A 149 -3.38 -6.96 9.73
CA ALA A 149 -3.35 -8.27 9.09
C ALA A 149 -4.60 -8.52 8.22
N VAL A 150 -4.39 -8.82 6.96
CA VAL A 150 -5.39 -9.30 6.00
C VAL A 150 -4.97 -10.70 5.56
N ARG A 151 -5.88 -11.64 5.43
CA ARG A 151 -5.62 -13.01 5.00
C ARG A 151 -5.21 -13.06 3.53
N THR A 152 -3.92 -13.13 3.29
CA THR A 152 -3.29 -13.16 1.97
C THR A 152 -2.07 -14.08 1.99
N ALA A 153 -1.42 -14.26 0.85
CA ALA A 153 -0.15 -15.00 0.78
C ALA A 153 0.94 -14.39 1.69
N MET A 154 0.92 -13.09 1.93
CA MET A 154 1.88 -12.39 2.82
C MET A 154 1.71 -12.80 4.28
N THR A 155 0.53 -13.24 4.70
CA THR A 155 0.20 -13.65 6.07
C THR A 155 -0.01 -15.16 6.21
N ALA A 156 0.43 -15.97 5.22
CA ALA A 156 0.24 -17.42 5.21
C ALA A 156 0.92 -18.14 6.39
N GLU A 157 2.07 -17.63 6.84
CA GLU A 157 2.81 -18.15 8.00
C GLU A 157 2.29 -17.59 9.35
N GLY A 158 1.24 -16.80 9.30
CA GLY A 158 0.62 -16.16 10.45
C GLY A 158 0.67 -14.63 10.39
N PRO A 159 -0.20 -13.97 11.15
CA PRO A 159 -0.35 -12.51 11.09
C PRO A 159 0.78 -11.74 11.81
N GLY A 160 1.61 -12.42 12.62
CA GLY A 160 2.61 -11.76 13.46
C GLY A 160 2.00 -10.63 14.30
N VAL A 161 2.77 -9.58 14.54
CA VAL A 161 2.31 -8.40 15.29
C VAL A 161 1.16 -7.65 14.61
N ALA A 162 1.02 -7.78 13.29
CA ALA A 162 -0.10 -7.16 12.57
C ALA A 162 -1.46 -7.77 12.91
N GLY A 163 -1.48 -8.94 13.54
CA GLY A 163 -2.70 -9.62 13.96
C GLY A 163 -3.16 -9.30 15.38
N VAL A 164 -2.60 -8.27 16.04
CA VAL A 164 -2.93 -7.91 17.42
C VAL A 164 -4.43 -7.66 17.66
N ASP A 165 -5.12 -7.10 16.67
CA ASP A 165 -6.57 -6.86 16.68
C ASP A 165 -7.36 -7.87 15.82
N GLY A 166 -6.71 -8.97 15.44
CA GLY A 166 -7.27 -9.99 14.57
C GLY A 166 -6.82 -9.88 13.12
N MET A 167 -7.20 -10.88 12.34
CA MET A 167 -6.94 -10.91 10.90
C MET A 167 -8.30 -10.89 10.16
N ILE A 168 -8.44 -9.97 9.24
CA ILE A 168 -9.65 -9.82 8.43
C ILE A 168 -9.52 -10.53 7.09
N GLU A 169 -10.63 -10.83 6.45
CA GLU A 169 -10.67 -11.33 5.08
C GLU A 169 -10.49 -10.18 4.07
N PRO A 170 -9.96 -10.44 2.86
CA PRO A 170 -9.76 -9.43 1.83
C PRO A 170 -11.02 -8.62 1.50
N GLU A 171 -12.18 -9.26 1.53
CA GLU A 171 -13.48 -8.64 1.25
C GLU A 171 -13.78 -7.49 2.22
N ALA A 172 -13.50 -7.66 3.52
CA ALA A 172 -13.68 -6.60 4.51
C ALA A 172 -12.76 -5.41 4.25
N ALA A 173 -11.52 -5.65 3.80
CA ALA A 173 -10.62 -4.58 3.40
C ALA A 173 -11.15 -3.83 2.17
N VAL A 174 -11.69 -4.55 1.18
CA VAL A 174 -12.28 -3.97 -0.03
C VAL A 174 -13.55 -3.16 0.30
N GLU A 175 -14.40 -3.64 1.20
CA GLU A 175 -15.58 -2.88 1.67
C GLU A 175 -15.17 -1.54 2.29
N ALA A 176 -14.13 -1.52 3.12
CA ALA A 176 -13.59 -0.28 3.69
C ALA A 176 -13.02 0.65 2.62
N VAL A 177 -12.35 0.11 1.60
CA VAL A 177 -11.88 0.88 0.43
C VAL A 177 -13.06 1.52 -0.28
N VAL A 178 -14.06 0.74 -0.68
CA VAL A 178 -15.21 1.25 -1.45
C VAL A 178 -15.97 2.33 -0.67
N ALA A 179 -16.18 2.14 0.63
CA ALA A 179 -16.82 3.13 1.47
C ALA A 179 -16.01 4.44 1.52
N THR A 180 -14.69 4.35 1.70
CA THR A 180 -13.80 5.52 1.79
C THR A 180 -13.68 6.24 0.45
N LEU A 181 -13.60 5.52 -0.69
CA LEU A 181 -13.55 6.13 -2.01
C LEU A 181 -14.83 6.91 -2.34
N ARG A 182 -16.00 6.42 -1.91
CA ARG A 182 -17.29 7.14 -2.07
C ARG A 182 -17.34 8.45 -1.30
N GLU A 183 -16.67 8.51 -0.16
CA GLU A 183 -16.60 9.69 0.69
C GLU A 183 -15.36 10.57 0.37
N GLU A 184 -14.52 10.13 -0.57
CA GLU A 184 -13.27 10.79 -0.98
C GLU A 184 -12.32 11.09 0.20
N ARG A 185 -12.33 10.23 1.25
CA ARG A 185 -11.48 10.41 2.43
C ARG A 185 -10.07 9.87 2.18
N PHE A 186 -9.08 10.46 2.84
CA PHE A 186 -7.68 10.10 2.68
C PHE A 186 -7.34 8.74 3.31
N LEU A 187 -7.65 8.52 4.59
CA LEU A 187 -7.31 7.27 5.29
C LEU A 187 -8.39 6.20 5.12
N VAL A 188 -8.00 5.05 4.59
CA VAL A 188 -8.78 3.81 4.61
C VAL A 188 -8.25 2.93 5.72
N LEU A 189 -9.03 2.77 6.79
CA LEU A 189 -8.66 2.00 7.99
C LEU A 189 -9.62 0.81 8.15
N PRO A 190 -9.30 -0.36 7.54
CA PRO A 190 -10.12 -1.56 7.70
C PRO A 190 -10.16 -2.07 9.15
N HIS A 191 -9.12 -1.77 9.93
CA HIS A 191 -9.05 -1.99 11.36
C HIS A 191 -9.22 -0.64 12.07
N PRO A 192 -10.38 -0.35 12.66
CA PRO A 192 -10.67 0.96 13.24
C PRO A 192 -9.79 1.31 14.45
N GLU A 193 -9.20 0.32 15.11
CA GLU A 193 -8.27 0.46 16.24
C GLU A 193 -7.03 1.29 15.85
N VAL A 194 -6.62 1.22 14.58
CA VAL A 194 -5.47 1.97 14.05
C VAL A 194 -5.64 3.47 14.27
N ALA A 195 -6.85 4.02 14.13
CA ALA A 195 -7.11 5.43 14.39
C ALA A 195 -6.79 5.83 15.85
N GLU A 196 -7.17 4.99 16.81
CA GLU A 196 -6.87 5.22 18.22
C GLU A 196 -5.36 5.07 18.51
N TYR A 197 -4.69 4.14 17.86
CA TYR A 197 -3.25 3.96 18.04
C TYR A 197 -2.46 5.16 17.50
N ILE A 198 -2.83 5.71 16.35
CA ILE A 198 -2.23 6.95 15.81
C ILE A 198 -2.41 8.09 16.82
N LYS A 199 -3.63 8.30 17.30
CA LYS A 199 -3.94 9.35 18.26
C LYS A 199 -3.11 9.21 19.55
N ARG A 200 -2.97 8.00 20.09
CA ARG A 200 -2.13 7.72 21.27
C ARG A 200 -0.65 7.97 20.99
N LYS A 201 -0.14 7.54 19.84
CA LYS A 201 1.23 7.76 19.40
C LYS A 201 1.56 9.24 19.29
N THR A 202 0.68 10.02 18.66
CA THR A 202 0.92 11.45 18.39
C THR A 202 0.67 12.36 19.59
N SER A 203 -0.17 11.94 20.54
CA SER A 203 -0.38 12.70 21.77
C SER A 203 0.80 12.67 22.74
N ASP A 204 1.57 11.58 22.75
CA ASP A 204 2.77 11.39 23.56
C ASP A 204 3.67 10.34 22.85
N TYR A 205 4.64 10.83 22.10
CA TYR A 205 5.48 9.99 21.26
C TYR A 205 6.36 9.02 22.07
N ASP A 206 6.93 9.46 23.17
CA ASP A 206 7.79 8.64 24.02
C ASP A 206 7.01 7.51 24.72
N ARG A 207 5.79 7.83 25.15
CA ARG A 207 4.85 6.84 25.67
C ARG A 207 4.46 5.83 24.59
N GLY A 208 4.21 6.29 23.36
CA GLY A 208 3.93 5.44 22.21
C GLY A 208 5.06 4.46 21.93
N LEU A 209 6.31 4.94 21.85
CA LEU A 209 7.50 4.10 21.66
C LEU A 209 7.70 3.11 22.83
N THR A 210 7.42 3.52 24.04
CA THR A 210 7.48 2.63 25.23
C THR A 210 6.44 1.51 25.13
N GLY A 211 5.23 1.81 24.63
CA GLY A 211 4.19 0.81 24.36
C GLY A 211 4.65 -0.21 23.33
N MET A 212 5.24 0.25 22.23
CA MET A 212 5.76 -0.62 21.15
C MET A 212 6.91 -1.51 21.63
N ARG A 213 7.81 -1.02 22.52
CA ARG A 213 8.85 -1.85 23.13
C ARG A 213 8.28 -3.00 23.97
N ARG A 214 7.21 -2.75 24.73
CA ARG A 214 6.53 -3.81 25.50
C ARG A 214 5.89 -4.84 24.57
N LEU A 215 5.25 -4.39 23.51
CA LEU A 215 4.68 -5.27 22.50
C LEU A 215 5.75 -6.14 21.85
N GLN A 216 6.90 -5.56 21.49
CA GLN A 216 8.03 -6.31 20.93
C GLN A 216 8.53 -7.40 21.87
N GLN A 217 8.64 -7.14 23.17
CA GLN A 217 9.05 -8.15 24.16
C GLN A 217 8.10 -9.35 24.15
N GLN A 218 6.77 -9.12 24.10
CA GLN A 218 5.78 -10.19 24.05
C GLN A 218 5.93 -11.11 22.82
N TYR A 219 6.31 -10.54 21.69
CA TYR A 219 6.53 -11.31 20.46
C TYR A 219 7.91 -11.97 20.39
N SER A 220 8.92 -11.44 21.07
CA SER A 220 10.25 -12.05 21.16
C SER A 220 10.28 -13.23 22.12
N ASP A 221 9.46 -13.23 23.17
CA ASP A 221 9.39 -14.30 24.18
C ASP A 221 8.48 -15.47 23.72
N ALA A 222 7.72 -15.30 22.62
CA ALA A 222 6.81 -16.31 22.08
C ALA A 222 7.42 -17.16 20.95
N GLY A 223 8.65 -16.90 20.52
CA GLY A 223 9.42 -17.64 19.49
C GLY A 223 10.68 -18.23 20.04
#